data_29fd3213197fe4b34d6244a9fbeafaff
#
_entry.id   29fd3213197fe4b34d6244a9fbeafaff
#
_cell.length_a   1.000
_cell.length_b   1.000
_cell.length_c   1.000
_cell.angle_alpha   90.00
_cell.angle_beta   90.00
_cell.angle_gamma   90.00
#
_symmetry.space_group_name_H-M   'P 1'
#
loop_
_entity.id
_entity.type
_entity.pdbx_description
1 polymer ?
#
loop_
_entity_poly.entity_id
_entity_poly.type
_entity_poly.pdbx_seq_one_letter_code
_entity_poly.pdbx_strand_id
1 'polypeptide(L)'
;MRKKAKEPAGIGSVETGARLLAGLAGMTGPKTLTALASGTEMAPAKAHRYMTSLVRSGLAERDPLTGRYQLGPLSRQIGMATFHDMDAVRLAAPRLPQIRDQIGETVVLVVWGHYGPTVVHTEEARRAINVTIRPGSVLPVLLSAAGRVFSAWLPRSATAPLISRERAALRRSGRPQADYDARLFETILDDVRKRGVARSANEVYPGIFGLGTPIFDKSGAVVAALATFSPNTVLRRNREEPIARKLKAAGMQLSDLLAPPTAI
;
A
#
# COMPACT_ATOMS: atom_id res chain seq x y z
N MET A 1 -40.14 2.92 3.53
CA MET A 1 -39.28 2.07 2.70
C MET A 1 -38.54 2.94 1.68
N ARG A 2 -37.29 3.27 1.90
CA ARG A 2 -36.44 4.01 0.93
C ARG A 2 -36.06 3.03 -0.19
N LYS A 3 -36.47 3.29 -1.44
CA LYS A 3 -36.02 2.58 -2.65
C LYS A 3 -34.48 2.69 -2.72
N LYS A 4 -33.76 1.54 -2.65
CA LYS A 4 -32.34 1.49 -3.00
C LYS A 4 -32.19 2.05 -4.42
N ALA A 5 -31.43 3.12 -4.57
CA ALA A 5 -31.08 3.64 -5.89
C ALA A 5 -30.31 2.52 -6.62
N LYS A 6 -30.80 2.17 -7.82
CA LYS A 6 -30.18 1.16 -8.68
C LYS A 6 -28.85 1.74 -9.14
N GLU A 7 -27.73 1.08 -8.79
CA GLU A 7 -26.42 1.47 -9.30
C GLU A 7 -26.44 1.51 -10.84
N PRO A 8 -25.80 2.51 -11.47
CA PRO A 8 -25.72 2.57 -12.93
C PRO A 8 -25.07 1.29 -13.48
N ALA A 9 -25.59 0.77 -14.58
CA ALA A 9 -25.01 -0.41 -15.23
C ALA A 9 -23.64 -0.06 -15.82
N GLY A 10 -22.57 -0.72 -15.35
CA GLY A 10 -21.23 -0.61 -15.88
C GLY A 10 -21.02 -1.42 -17.16
N ILE A 11 -19.88 -1.21 -17.85
CA ILE A 11 -19.48 -1.98 -19.02
C ILE A 11 -18.58 -3.13 -18.56
N GLY A 12 -19.11 -4.35 -18.49
CA GLY A 12 -18.44 -5.52 -17.96
C GLY A 12 -17.10 -5.88 -18.65
N SER A 13 -16.89 -5.46 -19.91
CA SER A 13 -15.60 -5.62 -20.58
C SER A 13 -14.51 -4.71 -19.98
N VAL A 14 -14.86 -3.48 -19.60
CA VAL A 14 -13.92 -2.55 -18.93
C VAL A 14 -13.53 -3.11 -17.56
N GLU A 15 -14.51 -3.58 -16.79
CA GLU A 15 -14.27 -4.18 -15.46
C GLU A 15 -13.39 -5.43 -15.55
N THR A 16 -13.62 -6.25 -16.57
CA THR A 16 -12.83 -7.47 -16.81
C THR A 16 -11.38 -7.12 -17.19
N GLY A 17 -11.19 -6.12 -18.07
CA GLY A 17 -9.86 -5.59 -18.40
C GLY A 17 -9.12 -5.03 -17.20
N ALA A 18 -9.82 -4.23 -16.38
CA ALA A 18 -9.27 -3.66 -15.15
C ALA A 18 -8.81 -4.73 -14.16
N ARG A 19 -9.54 -5.86 -14.00
CA ARG A 19 -9.10 -6.98 -13.16
C ARG A 19 -7.79 -7.61 -13.62
N LEU A 20 -7.59 -7.77 -14.93
CA LEU A 20 -6.33 -8.29 -15.48
C LEU A 20 -5.17 -7.31 -15.27
N LEU A 21 -5.38 -6.01 -15.46
CA LEU A 21 -4.38 -4.99 -15.16
C LEU A 21 -4.01 -4.98 -13.67
N ALA A 22 -5.00 -5.08 -12.78
CA ALA A 22 -4.77 -5.20 -11.35
C ALA A 22 -3.99 -6.49 -10.99
N GLY A 23 -4.28 -7.60 -11.66
CA GLY A 23 -3.52 -8.85 -11.55
C GLY A 23 -2.05 -8.69 -11.97
N LEU A 24 -1.79 -7.96 -13.06
CA LEU A 24 -0.42 -7.62 -13.49
C LEU A 24 0.30 -6.74 -12.46
N ALA A 25 -0.38 -5.72 -11.93
CA ALA A 25 0.18 -4.80 -10.96
C ALA A 25 0.49 -5.47 -9.59
N GLY A 26 -0.38 -6.39 -9.14
CA GLY A 26 -0.23 -7.06 -7.84
C GLY A 26 0.81 -8.19 -7.81
N MET A 27 1.35 -8.58 -8.95
CA MET A 27 2.32 -9.69 -9.05
C MET A 27 3.73 -9.17 -9.34
N THR A 28 4.75 -9.78 -8.72
CA THR A 28 6.16 -9.41 -8.98
C THR A 28 6.64 -9.94 -10.33
N GLY A 29 7.14 -9.05 -11.19
CA GLY A 29 7.75 -9.37 -12.51
C GLY A 29 6.77 -9.84 -13.58
N PRO A 30 7.25 -10.07 -14.84
CA PRO A 30 6.43 -10.48 -15.97
C PRO A 30 5.76 -11.84 -15.77
N LYS A 31 4.49 -12.00 -16.19
CA LYS A 31 3.63 -13.15 -15.91
C LYS A 31 3.24 -13.93 -17.16
N THR A 32 3.09 -15.24 -17.01
CA THR A 32 2.46 -16.08 -18.03
C THR A 32 0.96 -15.83 -18.07
N LEU A 33 0.33 -16.08 -19.22
CA LEU A 33 -1.12 -16.00 -19.37
C LEU A 33 -1.85 -16.90 -18.37
N THR A 34 -1.33 -18.10 -18.12
CA THR A 34 -1.91 -19.07 -17.19
C THR A 34 -1.90 -18.54 -15.76
N ALA A 35 -0.78 -17.95 -15.32
CA ALA A 35 -0.70 -17.34 -13.98
C ALA A 35 -1.69 -16.17 -13.80
N LEU A 36 -1.85 -15.34 -14.85
CA LEU A 36 -2.83 -14.24 -14.83
C LEU A 36 -4.28 -14.77 -14.80
N ALA A 37 -4.59 -15.76 -15.62
CA ALA A 37 -5.91 -16.37 -15.68
C ALA A 37 -6.29 -16.99 -14.33
N SER A 38 -5.39 -17.74 -13.72
CA SER A 38 -5.58 -18.34 -12.38
C SER A 38 -5.72 -17.28 -11.29
N GLY A 39 -4.82 -16.27 -11.24
CA GLY A 39 -4.85 -15.21 -10.24
C GLY A 39 -6.05 -14.28 -10.33
N THR A 40 -6.74 -14.24 -11.48
CA THR A 40 -7.95 -13.44 -11.71
C THR A 40 -9.23 -14.28 -11.79
N GLU A 41 -9.13 -15.58 -11.52
CA GLU A 41 -10.25 -16.55 -11.59
C GLU A 41 -10.95 -16.51 -12.96
N MET A 42 -10.17 -16.46 -14.03
CA MET A 42 -10.67 -16.31 -15.40
C MET A 42 -10.27 -17.52 -16.28
N ALA A 43 -11.15 -17.94 -17.19
CA ALA A 43 -10.80 -18.95 -18.18
C ALA A 43 -9.66 -18.44 -19.09
N PRO A 44 -8.62 -19.26 -19.38
CA PRO A 44 -7.45 -18.83 -20.17
C PRO A 44 -7.78 -18.23 -21.54
N ALA A 45 -8.74 -18.79 -22.26
CA ALA A 45 -9.18 -18.27 -23.56
C ALA A 45 -9.81 -16.87 -23.45
N LYS A 46 -10.56 -16.60 -22.35
CA LYS A 46 -11.11 -15.28 -22.07
C LYS A 46 -10.00 -14.31 -21.70
N ALA A 47 -9.09 -14.70 -20.80
CA ALA A 47 -7.94 -13.88 -20.42
C ALA A 47 -7.09 -13.50 -21.63
N HIS A 48 -6.83 -14.43 -22.55
CA HIS A 48 -6.07 -14.18 -23.79
C HIS A 48 -6.70 -13.06 -24.65
N ARG A 49 -8.02 -13.12 -24.89
CA ARG A 49 -8.74 -12.11 -25.69
C ARG A 49 -8.63 -10.71 -25.07
N TYR A 50 -8.77 -10.60 -23.76
CA TYR A 50 -8.62 -9.32 -23.04
C TYR A 50 -7.18 -8.83 -23.05
N MET A 51 -6.20 -9.73 -22.82
CA MET A 51 -4.79 -9.38 -22.87
C MET A 51 -4.37 -8.89 -24.25
N THR A 52 -4.90 -9.46 -25.34
CA THR A 52 -4.70 -8.97 -26.70
C THR A 52 -5.17 -7.51 -26.85
N SER A 53 -6.34 -7.17 -26.31
CA SER A 53 -6.87 -5.80 -26.34
C SER A 53 -6.04 -4.84 -25.49
N LEU A 54 -5.62 -5.28 -24.29
CA LEU A 54 -4.78 -4.49 -23.40
C LEU A 54 -3.39 -4.22 -23.97
N VAL A 55 -2.82 -5.17 -24.71
CA VAL A 55 -1.55 -4.98 -25.44
C VAL A 55 -1.74 -3.99 -26.60
N ARG A 56 -2.79 -4.12 -27.40
CA ARG A 56 -3.09 -3.19 -28.49
C ARG A 56 -3.30 -1.76 -28.02
N SER A 57 -3.89 -1.57 -26.85
CA SER A 57 -4.09 -0.25 -26.25
C SER A 57 -2.86 0.30 -25.52
N GLY A 58 -1.76 -0.46 -25.42
CA GLY A 58 -0.56 -0.06 -24.66
C GLY A 58 -0.70 -0.15 -23.13
N LEU A 59 -1.83 -0.63 -22.62
CA LEU A 59 -2.05 -0.84 -21.18
C LEU A 59 -1.26 -2.05 -20.65
N ALA A 60 -1.02 -3.05 -21.49
CA ALA A 60 -0.11 -4.16 -21.21
C ALA A 60 0.93 -4.26 -22.31
N GLU A 61 2.01 -4.96 -22.05
CA GLU A 61 2.97 -5.35 -23.07
C GLU A 61 3.33 -6.84 -22.90
N ARG A 62 3.68 -7.48 -24.01
CA ARG A 62 4.10 -8.87 -24.04
C ARG A 62 5.55 -8.93 -24.50
N ASP A 63 6.39 -9.52 -23.68
CA ASP A 63 7.79 -9.78 -24.03
C ASP A 63 7.85 -10.78 -25.22
N PRO A 64 8.45 -10.40 -26.35
CA PRO A 64 8.51 -11.25 -27.54
C PRO A 64 9.35 -12.51 -27.35
N LEU A 65 10.33 -12.51 -26.44
CA LEU A 65 11.23 -13.65 -26.21
C LEU A 65 10.60 -14.65 -25.23
N THR A 66 10.03 -14.17 -24.13
CA THR A 66 9.50 -15.04 -23.07
C THR A 66 7.99 -15.28 -23.17
N GLY A 67 7.29 -14.50 -23.99
CA GLY A 67 5.84 -14.52 -24.13
C GLY A 67 5.08 -14.04 -22.88
N ARG A 68 5.79 -13.51 -21.89
CA ARG A 68 5.22 -13.05 -20.62
C ARG A 68 4.63 -11.64 -20.74
N TYR A 69 3.67 -11.34 -19.90
CA TYR A 69 2.95 -10.06 -19.87
C TYR A 69 3.38 -9.21 -18.67
N GLN A 70 3.42 -7.90 -18.89
CA GLN A 70 3.62 -6.88 -17.86
C GLN A 70 2.81 -5.61 -18.18
N LEU A 71 2.80 -4.63 -17.26
CA LEU A 71 2.14 -3.34 -17.52
C LEU A 71 2.86 -2.60 -18.63
N GLY A 72 2.07 -2.11 -19.60
CA GLY A 72 2.55 -1.42 -20.79
C GLY A 72 2.85 0.08 -20.57
N PRO A 73 3.35 0.76 -21.62
CA PRO A 73 3.71 2.19 -21.54
C PRO A 73 2.56 3.09 -21.10
N LEU A 74 1.35 2.85 -21.59
CA LEU A 74 0.18 3.66 -21.24
C LEU A 74 -0.19 3.51 -19.76
N SER A 75 -0.08 2.29 -19.20
CA SER A 75 -0.30 2.09 -17.75
C SER A 75 0.71 2.86 -16.91
N ARG A 76 1.98 2.91 -17.32
CA ARG A 76 3.01 3.72 -16.67
C ARG A 76 2.69 5.21 -16.74
N GLN A 77 2.28 5.70 -17.92
CA GLN A 77 1.92 7.10 -18.13
C GLN A 77 0.72 7.53 -17.27
N ILE A 78 -0.34 6.71 -17.22
CA ILE A 78 -1.51 6.95 -16.36
C ILE A 78 -1.11 6.99 -14.88
N GLY A 79 -0.29 6.03 -14.43
CA GLY A 79 0.20 5.98 -13.06
C GLY A 79 1.02 7.23 -12.69
N MET A 80 1.93 7.67 -13.56
CA MET A 80 2.75 8.87 -13.34
C MET A 80 1.90 10.13 -13.27
N ALA A 81 0.91 10.31 -14.14
CA ALA A 81 -0.01 11.43 -14.10
C ALA A 81 -0.74 11.51 -12.76
N THR A 82 -1.26 10.36 -12.28
CA THR A 82 -1.96 10.29 -10.98
C THR A 82 -1.06 10.70 -9.81
N PHE A 83 0.21 10.27 -9.80
CA PHE A 83 1.15 10.65 -8.74
C PHE A 83 1.55 12.12 -8.78
N HIS A 84 1.62 12.71 -9.97
CA HIS A 84 1.93 14.15 -10.12
C HIS A 84 0.85 15.02 -9.47
N ASP A 85 -0.40 14.61 -9.53
CA ASP A 85 -1.54 15.33 -8.96
C ASP A 85 -1.71 15.11 -7.44
N MET A 86 -0.97 14.18 -6.85
CA MET A 86 -1.01 13.93 -5.40
C MET A 86 0.02 14.79 -4.67
N ASP A 87 -0.40 15.94 -4.12
CA ASP A 87 0.47 16.85 -3.37
C ASP A 87 1.29 16.14 -2.29
N ALA A 88 0.68 15.20 -1.57
CA ALA A 88 1.36 14.42 -0.56
C ALA A 88 2.57 13.65 -1.11
N VAL A 89 2.47 13.07 -2.31
CA VAL A 89 3.58 12.35 -2.95
C VAL A 89 4.61 13.34 -3.49
N ARG A 90 4.16 14.35 -4.20
CA ARG A 90 5.03 15.37 -4.81
C ARG A 90 5.91 16.10 -3.79
N LEU A 91 5.34 16.42 -2.61
CA LEU A 91 6.04 17.14 -1.55
C LEU A 91 6.87 16.22 -0.64
N ALA A 92 6.42 15.01 -0.38
CA ALA A 92 7.11 14.08 0.51
C ALA A 92 8.26 13.33 -0.18
N ALA A 93 8.10 12.85 -1.42
CA ALA A 93 9.07 12.00 -2.08
C ALA A 93 10.49 12.60 -2.13
N PRO A 94 10.71 13.89 -2.44
CA PRO A 94 12.06 14.48 -2.46
C PRO A 94 12.76 14.53 -1.10
N ARG A 95 12.02 14.33 0.01
CA ARG A 95 12.53 14.37 1.39
C ARG A 95 12.85 13.00 1.96
N LEU A 96 12.36 11.94 1.31
CA LEU A 96 12.57 10.59 1.80
C LEU A 96 14.06 10.17 1.92
N PRO A 97 14.98 10.57 1.01
CA PRO A 97 16.40 10.24 1.18
C PRO A 97 16.99 10.77 2.49
N GLN A 98 16.65 12.01 2.85
CA GLN A 98 17.12 12.64 4.10
C GLN A 98 16.49 11.93 5.32
N ILE A 99 15.20 11.61 5.25
CA ILE A 99 14.48 10.90 6.33
C ILE A 99 15.08 9.51 6.53
N ARG A 100 15.35 8.78 5.44
CA ARG A 100 16.03 7.49 5.48
C ARG A 100 17.39 7.59 6.18
N ASP A 101 18.20 8.59 5.85
CA ASP A 101 19.53 8.78 6.44
C ASP A 101 19.44 9.11 7.94
N GLN A 102 18.44 9.88 8.36
CA GLN A 102 18.18 10.19 9.76
C GLN A 102 17.72 8.97 10.57
N ILE A 103 16.84 8.15 9.98
CA ILE A 103 16.28 6.95 10.60
C ILE A 103 17.31 5.81 10.55
N GLY A 104 18.05 5.70 9.44
CA GLY A 104 19.01 4.63 9.17
C GLY A 104 18.39 3.31 8.72
N GLU A 105 17.11 3.31 8.38
CA GLU A 105 16.34 2.15 7.90
C GLU A 105 15.67 2.46 6.57
N THR A 106 15.17 1.43 5.88
CA THR A 106 14.31 1.60 4.69
C THR A 106 13.05 2.39 5.06
N VAL A 107 12.76 3.46 4.33
CA VAL A 107 11.53 4.23 4.47
C VAL A 107 10.70 4.17 3.20
N VAL A 108 9.40 4.12 3.37
CA VAL A 108 8.43 4.10 2.26
C VAL A 108 7.34 5.13 2.48
N LEU A 109 6.89 5.73 1.38
CA LEU A 109 5.69 6.53 1.33
C LEU A 109 4.55 5.65 0.85
N VAL A 110 3.45 5.65 1.58
CA VAL A 110 2.29 4.79 1.35
C VAL A 110 1.05 5.66 1.22
N VAL A 111 0.21 5.39 0.23
CA VAL A 111 -1.09 6.03 0.04
C VAL A 111 -2.20 4.99 0.12
N TRP A 112 -3.43 5.45 0.38
CA TRP A 112 -4.58 4.56 0.34
C TRP A 112 -5.06 4.36 -1.09
N GLY A 113 -4.94 3.14 -1.60
CA GLY A 113 -5.41 2.73 -2.92
C GLY A 113 -6.66 1.85 -2.86
N HIS A 114 -7.14 1.46 -4.03
CA HIS A 114 -8.33 0.60 -4.15
C HIS A 114 -8.21 -0.74 -3.40
N TYR A 115 -7.02 -1.29 -3.35
CA TYR A 115 -6.73 -2.57 -2.66
C TYR A 115 -6.16 -2.39 -1.25
N GLY A 116 -6.10 -1.17 -0.74
CA GLY A 116 -5.53 -0.85 0.58
C GLY A 116 -4.24 -0.04 0.50
N PRO A 117 -3.44 -0.07 1.57
CA PRO A 117 -2.20 0.71 1.68
C PRO A 117 -1.23 0.33 0.55
N THR A 118 -0.96 1.27 -0.34
CA THR A 118 -0.13 1.06 -1.54
C THR A 118 1.15 1.88 -1.44
N VAL A 119 2.29 1.22 -1.56
CA VAL A 119 3.61 1.87 -1.57
C VAL A 119 3.78 2.63 -2.87
N VAL A 120 4.11 3.93 -2.79
CA VAL A 120 4.30 4.80 -3.96
C VAL A 120 5.75 5.25 -4.12
N HIS A 121 6.53 5.25 -3.05
CA HIS A 121 7.96 5.56 -3.08
C HIS A 121 8.72 4.75 -2.03
N THR A 122 9.95 4.37 -2.34
CA THR A 122 10.82 3.59 -1.45
C THR A 122 12.23 4.16 -1.48
N GLU A 123 12.78 4.43 -0.31
CA GLU A 123 14.20 4.73 -0.09
C GLU A 123 14.82 3.61 0.73
N GLU A 124 15.68 2.83 0.12
CA GLU A 124 16.30 1.67 0.77
C GLU A 124 17.39 2.08 1.76
N ALA A 125 17.48 1.36 2.88
CA ALA A 125 18.58 1.52 3.84
C ALA A 125 19.94 1.25 3.17
N ARG A 126 20.97 1.99 3.56
CA ARG A 126 22.35 1.80 3.07
C ARG A 126 23.06 0.65 3.80
N ARG A 127 22.45 -0.54 3.81
CA ARG A 127 22.99 -1.73 4.46
C ARG A 127 23.09 -2.89 3.48
N ALA A 128 24.01 -3.85 3.78
CA ALA A 128 24.15 -5.05 2.98
C ALA A 128 22.90 -5.95 3.02
N ILE A 129 22.13 -5.92 4.11
CA ILE A 129 20.87 -6.66 4.26
C ILE A 129 19.78 -5.65 4.60
N ASN A 130 18.82 -5.48 3.72
CA ASN A 130 17.65 -4.64 3.91
C ASN A 130 16.36 -5.35 3.45
N VAL A 131 15.23 -4.78 3.89
CA VAL A 131 13.91 -5.21 3.43
C VAL A 131 13.58 -4.38 2.22
N THR A 132 13.46 -5.03 1.07
CA THR A 132 13.06 -4.37 -0.17
C THR A 132 11.55 -4.46 -0.35
N ILE A 133 10.89 -3.30 -0.36
CA ILE A 133 9.47 -3.15 -0.70
C ILE A 133 9.39 -2.21 -1.88
N ARG A 134 8.82 -2.68 -2.97
CA ARG A 134 8.79 -1.93 -4.24
C ARG A 134 7.56 -1.02 -4.33
N PRO A 135 7.66 0.14 -4.98
CA PRO A 135 6.49 0.90 -5.39
C PRO A 135 5.49 0.03 -6.15
N GLY A 136 4.19 0.23 -5.87
CA GLY A 136 3.11 -0.63 -6.35
C GLY A 136 2.76 -1.80 -5.42
N SER A 137 3.57 -2.11 -4.42
CA SER A 137 3.24 -3.15 -3.42
C SER A 137 2.06 -2.71 -2.57
N VAL A 138 1.08 -3.61 -2.39
CA VAL A 138 -0.05 -3.42 -1.48
C VAL A 138 0.26 -4.11 -0.15
N LEU A 139 0.19 -3.34 0.94
CA LEU A 139 0.48 -3.84 2.28
C LEU A 139 -0.81 -4.32 2.96
N PRO A 140 -0.74 -5.35 3.82
CA PRO A 140 -1.90 -5.80 4.58
C PRO A 140 -2.48 -4.70 5.47
N VAL A 141 -3.81 -4.62 5.53
CA VAL A 141 -4.51 -3.59 6.34
C VAL A 141 -4.40 -3.89 7.84
N LEU A 142 -4.59 -5.14 8.24
CA LEU A 142 -4.57 -5.57 9.64
C LEU A 142 -3.14 -5.67 10.20
N LEU A 143 -2.23 -6.21 9.40
CA LEU A 143 -0.93 -6.68 9.88
C LEU A 143 0.19 -5.67 9.68
N SER A 144 0.05 -4.73 8.74
CA SER A 144 1.10 -3.74 8.49
C SER A 144 0.93 -2.48 9.33
N ALA A 145 2.04 -1.84 9.68
CA ALA A 145 2.02 -0.56 10.36
C ALA A 145 1.27 0.53 9.55
N ALA A 146 1.50 0.60 8.23
CA ALA A 146 0.79 1.54 7.35
C ALA A 146 -0.72 1.24 7.30
N GLY A 147 -1.13 -0.04 7.27
CA GLY A 147 -2.54 -0.43 7.32
C GLY A 147 -3.21 0.02 8.62
N ARG A 148 -2.54 -0.12 9.74
CA ARG A 148 -3.00 0.36 11.05
C ARG A 148 -3.10 1.88 11.11
N VAL A 149 -2.16 2.60 10.50
CA VAL A 149 -2.25 4.06 10.34
C VAL A 149 -3.53 4.43 9.61
N PHE A 150 -3.74 3.92 8.40
CA PHE A 150 -4.95 4.25 7.64
C PHE A 150 -6.24 3.83 8.36
N SER A 151 -6.25 2.65 9.00
CA SER A 151 -7.43 2.17 9.74
C SER A 151 -7.74 3.02 10.98
N ALA A 152 -6.76 3.72 11.54
CA ALA A 152 -6.96 4.59 12.68
C ALA A 152 -7.65 5.92 12.32
N TRP A 153 -7.47 6.43 11.09
CA TRP A 153 -7.96 7.77 10.71
C TRP A 153 -8.93 7.77 9.53
N LEU A 154 -8.90 6.79 8.63
CA LEU A 154 -9.87 6.72 7.55
C LEU A 154 -11.26 6.31 8.04
N PRO A 155 -12.34 6.74 7.34
CA PRO A 155 -13.68 6.27 7.61
C PRO A 155 -13.78 4.74 7.53
N ARG A 156 -14.56 4.13 8.43
CA ARG A 156 -14.78 2.67 8.42
C ARG A 156 -15.35 2.15 7.10
N SER A 157 -16.12 2.96 6.39
CA SER A 157 -16.64 2.62 5.05
C SER A 157 -15.53 2.33 4.04
N ALA A 158 -14.38 2.99 4.15
CA ALA A 158 -13.22 2.74 3.29
C ALA A 158 -12.42 1.50 3.70
N THR A 159 -12.30 1.23 5.01
CA THR A 159 -11.39 0.19 5.53
C THR A 159 -12.08 -1.15 5.81
N ALA A 160 -13.35 -1.15 6.26
CA ALA A 160 -14.05 -2.35 6.70
C ALA A 160 -14.18 -3.46 5.63
N PRO A 161 -14.42 -3.19 4.33
CA PRO A 161 -14.48 -4.23 3.32
C PRO A 161 -13.15 -4.99 3.17
N LEU A 162 -12.02 -4.26 3.18
CA LEU A 162 -10.69 -4.85 3.05
C LEU A 162 -10.30 -5.61 4.33
N ILE A 163 -10.59 -5.05 5.50
CA ILE A 163 -10.39 -5.71 6.80
C ILE A 163 -11.17 -7.04 6.87
N SER A 164 -12.42 -7.06 6.42
CA SER A 164 -13.25 -8.27 6.43
C SER A 164 -12.69 -9.35 5.51
N ARG A 165 -12.23 -8.97 4.31
CA ARG A 165 -11.58 -9.86 3.35
C ARG A 165 -10.30 -10.45 3.92
N GLU A 166 -9.44 -9.60 4.52
CA GLU A 166 -8.16 -10.01 5.09
C GLU A 166 -8.36 -10.94 6.29
N ARG A 167 -9.29 -10.64 7.20
CA ARG A 167 -9.67 -11.53 8.31
C ARG A 167 -10.10 -12.91 7.82
N ALA A 168 -10.94 -12.97 6.80
CA ALA A 168 -11.39 -14.24 6.22
C ALA A 168 -10.21 -15.03 5.61
N ALA A 169 -9.26 -14.37 4.97
CA ALA A 169 -8.06 -14.99 4.43
C ALA A 169 -7.14 -15.53 5.54
N LEU A 170 -6.90 -14.75 6.60
CA LEU A 170 -6.07 -15.15 7.74
C LEU A 170 -6.65 -16.38 8.48
N ARG A 171 -7.97 -16.42 8.68
CA ARG A 171 -8.65 -17.60 9.25
C ARG A 171 -8.43 -18.84 8.40
N ARG A 172 -8.58 -18.74 7.08
CA ARG A 172 -8.40 -19.89 6.17
C ARG A 172 -6.94 -20.36 6.10
N SER A 173 -5.97 -19.47 6.31
CA SER A 173 -4.55 -19.82 6.30
C SER A 173 -4.02 -20.38 7.62
N GLY A 174 -4.88 -20.58 8.64
CA GLY A 174 -4.48 -21.12 9.93
C GLY A 174 -3.62 -20.18 10.79
N ARG A 175 -3.65 -18.87 10.53
CA ARG A 175 -2.95 -17.87 11.35
C ARG A 175 -3.52 -17.80 12.76
N PRO A 176 -2.73 -17.41 13.77
CA PRO A 176 -3.20 -17.20 15.13
C PRO A 176 -4.39 -16.24 15.17
N GLN A 177 -5.37 -16.52 16.03
CA GLN A 177 -6.58 -15.67 16.17
C GLN A 177 -6.24 -14.22 16.50
N ALA A 178 -5.16 -13.96 17.25
CA ALA A 178 -4.68 -12.61 17.56
C ALA A 178 -4.42 -11.76 16.31
N ASP A 179 -3.99 -12.37 15.20
CA ASP A 179 -3.70 -11.64 13.95
C ASP A 179 -4.95 -11.04 13.29
N TYR A 180 -6.15 -11.54 13.64
CA TYR A 180 -7.42 -11.09 13.06
C TYR A 180 -8.53 -10.82 14.08
N ASP A 181 -8.22 -10.82 15.37
CA ASP A 181 -9.18 -10.48 16.41
C ASP A 181 -9.67 -9.04 16.31
N ALA A 182 -11.00 -8.86 16.38
CA ALA A 182 -11.58 -7.54 16.15
C ALA A 182 -11.38 -6.58 17.33
N ARG A 183 -11.45 -7.11 18.58
CA ARG A 183 -11.30 -6.26 19.77
C ARG A 183 -9.85 -5.86 19.97
N LEU A 184 -8.94 -6.80 19.78
CA LEU A 184 -7.51 -6.52 19.83
C LEU A 184 -7.12 -5.47 18.76
N PHE A 185 -7.68 -5.58 17.55
CA PHE A 185 -7.41 -4.61 16.49
C PHE A 185 -7.89 -3.20 16.86
N GLU A 186 -9.09 -3.04 17.43
CA GLU A 186 -9.57 -1.73 17.90
C GLU A 186 -8.65 -1.16 19.01
N THR A 187 -8.22 -1.98 19.95
CA THR A 187 -7.26 -1.56 20.99
C THR A 187 -5.94 -1.07 20.37
N ILE A 188 -5.44 -1.77 19.33
CA ILE A 188 -4.26 -1.34 18.58
C ILE A 188 -4.51 0.02 17.92
N LEU A 189 -5.66 0.23 17.29
CA LEU A 189 -5.99 1.50 16.62
C LEU A 189 -6.09 2.66 17.62
N ASP A 190 -6.64 2.43 18.81
CA ASP A 190 -6.69 3.44 19.86
C ASP A 190 -5.29 3.83 20.36
N ASP A 191 -4.38 2.86 20.51
CA ASP A 191 -2.99 3.13 20.83
C ASP A 191 -2.29 3.93 19.71
N VAL A 192 -2.53 3.57 18.46
CA VAL A 192 -2.01 4.29 17.29
C VAL A 192 -2.47 5.75 17.28
N ARG A 193 -3.76 6.02 17.57
CA ARG A 193 -4.29 7.39 17.65
C ARG A 193 -3.62 8.19 18.78
N LYS A 194 -3.40 7.58 19.94
CA LYS A 194 -2.75 8.22 21.10
C LYS A 194 -1.27 8.52 20.82
N ARG A 195 -0.53 7.58 20.28
CA ARG A 195 0.92 7.70 20.05
C ARG A 195 1.27 8.45 18.78
N GLY A 196 0.40 8.41 17.76
CA GLY A 196 0.68 8.88 16.42
C GLY A 196 1.63 7.96 15.64
N VAL A 197 1.90 6.76 16.14
CA VAL A 197 2.77 5.76 15.50
C VAL A 197 2.13 4.39 15.62
N ALA A 198 2.05 3.67 14.52
CA ALA A 198 1.65 2.28 14.45
C ALA A 198 2.89 1.38 14.44
N ARG A 199 2.73 0.17 14.98
CA ARG A 199 3.75 -0.86 15.04
C ARG A 199 3.25 -2.15 14.40
N SER A 200 4.13 -2.87 13.73
CA SER A 200 3.92 -4.28 13.36
C SER A 200 5.22 -5.07 13.61
N ALA A 201 5.11 -6.31 14.08
CA ALA A 201 6.30 -7.12 14.39
C ALA A 201 6.03 -8.59 14.07
N ASN A 202 6.75 -9.16 13.10
CA ASN A 202 6.60 -10.53 12.60
C ASN A 202 5.25 -10.85 11.96
N GLU A 203 4.32 -9.90 11.88
CA GLU A 203 2.95 -10.16 11.46
C GLU A 203 2.83 -10.23 9.93
N VAL A 204 3.52 -9.34 9.21
CA VAL A 204 3.56 -9.35 7.73
C VAL A 204 4.55 -10.39 7.24
N TYR A 205 5.77 -10.31 7.71
CA TYR A 205 6.85 -11.26 7.43
C TYR A 205 7.59 -11.64 8.71
N PRO A 206 7.90 -12.94 8.92
CA PRO A 206 8.74 -13.36 10.04
C PRO A 206 10.09 -12.64 10.02
N GLY A 207 10.55 -12.18 11.17
CA GLY A 207 11.82 -11.47 11.29
C GLY A 207 11.80 -10.01 10.88
N ILE A 208 10.66 -9.47 10.43
CA ILE A 208 10.51 -8.07 10.00
C ILE A 208 9.67 -7.29 11.01
N PHE A 209 10.17 -6.11 11.32
CA PHE A 209 9.51 -5.10 12.13
C PHE A 209 9.16 -3.89 11.27
N GLY A 210 8.02 -3.27 11.53
CA GLY A 210 7.57 -2.07 10.84
C GLY A 210 7.02 -1.02 11.81
N LEU A 211 7.30 0.24 11.53
CA LEU A 211 6.65 1.40 12.14
C LEU A 211 5.98 2.24 11.04
N GLY A 212 4.90 2.93 11.40
CA GLY A 212 4.20 3.82 10.50
C GLY A 212 3.65 5.03 11.23
N THR A 213 3.65 6.19 10.58
CA THR A 213 3.06 7.43 11.09
C THR A 213 2.18 8.07 10.01
N PRO A 214 1.07 8.73 10.37
CA PRO A 214 0.24 9.44 9.40
C PRO A 214 0.91 10.69 8.85
N ILE A 215 0.51 11.05 7.65
CA ILE A 215 0.72 12.36 7.05
C ILE A 215 -0.66 12.94 6.78
N PHE A 216 -0.94 14.08 7.39
CA PHE A 216 -2.23 14.76 7.28
C PHE A 216 -2.16 15.92 6.29
N ASP A 217 -3.27 16.21 5.65
CA ASP A 217 -3.44 17.46 4.92
C ASP A 217 -3.95 18.58 5.84
N LYS A 218 -4.14 19.77 5.25
CA LYS A 218 -4.67 20.97 5.93
C LYS A 218 -6.06 20.80 6.54
N SER A 219 -6.84 19.82 6.10
CA SER A 219 -8.18 19.52 6.65
C SER A 219 -8.10 18.58 7.86
N GLY A 220 -6.91 18.06 8.17
CA GLY A 220 -6.70 17.01 9.16
C GLY A 220 -7.03 15.61 8.65
N ALA A 221 -7.27 15.44 7.35
CA ALA A 221 -7.47 14.14 6.75
C ALA A 221 -6.12 13.43 6.53
N VAL A 222 -6.07 12.12 6.80
CA VAL A 222 -4.89 11.31 6.49
C VAL A 222 -4.82 11.09 4.98
N VAL A 223 -3.77 11.60 4.34
CA VAL A 223 -3.56 11.52 2.88
C VAL A 223 -2.46 10.53 2.50
N ALA A 224 -1.53 10.28 3.41
CA ALA A 224 -0.46 9.31 3.24
C ALA A 224 -0.01 8.75 4.59
N ALA A 225 0.82 7.73 4.56
CA ALA A 225 1.57 7.23 5.71
C ALA A 225 3.06 7.16 5.34
N LEU A 226 3.91 7.58 6.26
CA LEU A 226 5.34 7.31 6.21
C LEU A 226 5.60 6.05 7.02
N ALA A 227 6.26 5.05 6.45
CA ALA A 227 6.58 3.83 7.18
C ALA A 227 8.06 3.45 7.02
N THR A 228 8.56 2.70 8.00
CA THR A 228 9.91 2.12 7.97
C THR A 228 9.85 0.64 8.27
N PHE A 229 10.78 -0.10 7.68
CA PHE A 229 10.90 -1.54 7.85
C PHE A 229 12.34 -1.90 8.19
N SER A 230 12.49 -2.83 9.12
CA SER A 230 13.79 -3.28 9.58
C SER A 230 13.74 -4.75 9.98
N PRO A 231 14.84 -5.52 9.80
CA PRO A 231 14.95 -6.82 10.41
C PRO A 231 14.90 -6.71 11.94
N ASN A 232 14.19 -7.62 12.61
CA ASN A 232 14.05 -7.65 14.07
C ASN A 232 15.41 -7.69 14.80
N THR A 233 16.45 -8.24 14.18
CA THR A 233 17.80 -8.28 14.72
C THR A 233 18.41 -6.89 14.93
N VAL A 234 17.98 -5.91 14.13
CA VAL A 234 18.44 -4.52 14.20
C VAL A 234 17.72 -3.76 15.31
N LEU A 235 16.48 -4.12 15.62
CA LEU A 235 15.63 -3.46 16.62
C LEU A 235 15.80 -4.06 18.04
N ARG A 236 16.44 -5.20 18.15
CA ARG A 236 16.82 -5.73 19.45
C ARG A 236 17.75 -4.74 20.15
N ARG A 237 17.36 -4.24 21.32
CA ARG A 237 18.08 -3.32 22.22
C ARG A 237 17.72 -1.83 22.03
N ASN A 238 16.53 -1.43 22.50
CA ASN A 238 16.14 -0.02 22.71
C ASN A 238 16.21 0.94 21.50
N ARG A 239 16.28 0.42 20.26
CA ARG A 239 16.31 1.27 19.06
C ARG A 239 14.92 1.61 18.49
N GLU A 240 13.86 0.90 18.94
CA GLU A 240 12.51 1.12 18.46
C GLU A 240 12.01 2.53 18.78
N GLU A 241 12.12 2.93 20.03
CA GLU A 241 11.63 4.25 20.49
C GLU A 241 12.35 5.45 19.83
N PRO A 242 13.69 5.45 19.69
CA PRO A 242 14.37 6.48 18.89
C PRO A 242 13.93 6.54 17.44
N ILE A 243 13.70 5.39 16.77
CA ILE A 243 13.22 5.33 15.39
C ILE A 243 11.78 5.84 15.32
N ALA A 244 10.90 5.43 16.25
CA ALA A 244 9.52 5.88 16.31
C ALA A 244 9.41 7.40 16.46
N ARG A 245 10.23 8.00 17.34
CA ARG A 245 10.27 9.47 17.52
C ARG A 245 10.71 10.19 16.24
N LYS A 246 11.78 9.71 15.58
CA LYS A 246 12.26 10.30 14.32
C LYS A 246 11.23 10.17 13.21
N LEU A 247 10.59 8.99 13.09
CA LEU A 247 9.55 8.75 12.10
C LEU A 247 8.34 9.67 12.33
N LYS A 248 7.88 9.78 13.58
CA LYS A 248 6.78 10.68 13.94
C LYS A 248 7.12 12.15 13.63
N ALA A 249 8.30 12.61 14.00
CA ALA A 249 8.76 13.96 13.69
C ALA A 249 8.78 14.22 12.16
N ALA A 250 9.27 13.25 11.37
CA ALA A 250 9.25 13.34 9.92
C ALA A 250 7.82 13.39 9.36
N GLY A 251 6.89 12.56 9.88
CA GLY A 251 5.48 12.60 9.48
C GLY A 251 4.81 13.94 9.77
N MET A 252 5.10 14.54 10.93
CA MET A 252 4.61 15.88 11.28
C MET A 252 5.18 16.95 10.32
N GLN A 253 6.49 16.95 10.06
CA GLN A 253 7.12 17.87 9.11
C GLN A 253 6.52 17.75 7.71
N LEU A 254 6.24 16.53 7.25
CA LEU A 254 5.58 16.32 5.96
C LEU A 254 4.13 16.82 5.96
N SER A 255 3.41 16.69 7.07
CA SER A 255 2.05 17.24 7.22
C SER A 255 2.07 18.77 7.18
N ASP A 256 3.04 19.41 7.85
CA ASP A 256 3.20 20.87 7.85
C ASP A 256 3.43 21.44 6.44
N LEU A 257 4.10 20.68 5.57
CA LEU A 257 4.31 21.08 4.17
C LEU A 257 3.02 21.05 3.32
N LEU A 258 2.05 20.27 3.74
CA LEU A 258 0.72 20.17 3.11
C LEU A 258 -0.26 21.20 3.69
N ALA A 259 0.09 21.84 4.80
CA ALA A 259 -0.64 22.98 5.35
C ALA A 259 -0.37 24.24 4.48
N PRO A 260 -1.33 25.18 4.32
CA PRO A 260 -1.04 26.44 3.69
C PRO A 260 0.01 27.19 4.52
N PRO A 261 0.87 28.02 3.89
CA PRO A 261 1.72 28.92 4.65
C PRO A 261 0.83 29.74 5.58
N THR A 262 1.17 29.75 6.86
CA THR A 262 0.51 30.62 7.83
C THR A 262 0.60 32.04 7.30
N ALA A 263 -0.54 32.67 6.96
CA ALA A 263 -0.57 34.06 6.57
C ALA A 263 0.02 34.87 7.73
N ILE A 264 1.16 35.53 7.44
CA ILE A 264 1.81 36.48 8.35
C ILE A 264 0.97 37.77 8.39
#